data_bdd1516f15b7610e7f88ca25365bdf93
#
_entry.id   bdd1516f15b7610e7f88ca25365bdf93
#
_cell.length_a   1.000
_cell.length_b   1.000
_cell.length_c   1.000
_cell.angle_alpha   90.00
_cell.angle_beta   90.00
_cell.angle_gamma   90.00
#
_symmetry.space_group_name_H-M   'P 1'
#
loop_
_entity.id
_entity.type
_entity.pdbx_description
1 polymer ?
#
loop_
_entity_poly.entity_id
_entity_poly.type
_entity_poly.pdbx_seq_one_letter_code
_entity_poly.pdbx_strand_id
1 'polypeptide(L)'
;SFSRRQRQMCIRDSSISSHEHIAIVGDNGAGKSTFVRSITGVERPTFGKIFFNGKEVNFRSPTDARESGIETVYQNLALADDLDVTSNIFLGREIEYFKLGPLSWLNKSAMKKKSSELLAQTGIKIGNLSQAVASMSGGQRQCVAISRAAGWGSKLIVMDEPTAALGIQETKKVEEIIKNLKERNIPVIIISHNLRQVFDLVDKIAVFRQGRIIDVVKTSEVTGNDVVALITGLDKKNREVGEYI
;
A
#
# COMPACT_ATOMS: atom_id res chain seq x y z
N SER A 1 17.25 22.01 -25.19
CA SER A 1 15.96 21.48 -24.75
C SER A 1 16.03 19.96 -24.74
N PHE A 2 16.38 19.37 -23.59
CA PHE A 2 16.33 17.91 -23.43
C PHE A 2 14.88 17.50 -23.22
N SER A 3 14.27 16.95 -24.25
CA SER A 3 13.00 16.24 -24.18
C SER A 3 13.15 15.07 -23.18
N ARG A 4 12.45 15.13 -22.04
CA ARG A 4 12.25 13.97 -21.15
C ARG A 4 11.50 12.91 -21.96
N ARG A 5 12.20 11.91 -22.47
CA ARG A 5 11.57 10.72 -23.03
C ARG A 5 10.73 10.09 -21.91
N GLN A 6 9.41 10.23 -22.01
CA GLN A 6 8.46 9.48 -21.21
C GLN A 6 8.77 8.00 -21.42
N ARG A 7 9.27 7.31 -20.38
CA ARG A 7 9.50 5.88 -20.44
C ARG A 7 8.14 5.21 -20.50
N GLN A 8 7.83 4.60 -21.64
CA GLN A 8 6.63 3.78 -21.80
C GLN A 8 6.72 2.62 -20.81
N MET A 9 5.75 2.53 -19.92
CA MET A 9 5.61 1.42 -19.00
C MET A 9 4.78 0.33 -19.69
N CYS A 10 5.44 -0.69 -20.25
CA CYS A 10 4.77 -1.88 -20.72
C CYS A 10 4.56 -2.80 -19.52
N ILE A 11 3.35 -2.81 -18.97
CA ILE A 11 2.93 -3.78 -17.95
C ILE A 11 2.42 -4.99 -18.72
N ARG A 12 3.04 -6.17 -18.50
CA ARG A 12 2.44 -7.45 -18.87
C ARG A 12 1.23 -7.67 -17.98
N ASP A 13 0.25 -8.40 -18.45
CA ASP A 13 -0.97 -8.75 -17.74
C ASP A 13 -0.63 -9.36 -16.37
N SER A 14 -0.65 -8.55 -15.34
CA SER A 14 -0.53 -9.02 -13.96
C SER A 14 -1.86 -8.86 -13.25
N SER A 15 -2.34 -9.94 -12.64
CA SER A 15 -3.56 -9.95 -11.87
C SER A 15 -3.29 -10.28 -10.42
N ILE A 16 -4.05 -9.64 -9.53
CA ILE A 16 -4.03 -9.90 -8.09
C ILE A 16 -5.42 -10.40 -7.72
N SER A 17 -5.49 -11.57 -7.09
CA SER A 17 -6.75 -12.10 -6.59
C SER A 17 -7.10 -11.51 -5.22
N SER A 18 -8.38 -11.60 -4.84
CA SER A 18 -8.91 -11.06 -3.58
C SER A 18 -8.33 -11.70 -2.32
N HIS A 19 -7.56 -12.79 -2.45
CA HIS A 19 -7.00 -13.53 -1.31
C HIS A 19 -5.47 -13.51 -1.30
N GLU A 20 -4.85 -12.75 -2.19
CA GLU A 20 -3.39 -12.73 -2.36
C GLU A 20 -2.79 -11.41 -1.90
N HIS A 21 -1.67 -11.51 -1.20
CA HIS A 21 -0.77 -10.39 -1.00
C HIS A 21 0.32 -10.43 -2.07
N ILE A 22 0.70 -9.29 -2.60
CA ILE A 22 1.77 -9.16 -3.57
C ILE A 22 2.77 -8.10 -3.15
N ALA A 23 4.06 -8.39 -3.29
CA ALA A 23 5.10 -7.38 -3.14
C ALA A 23 5.55 -6.85 -4.50
N ILE A 24 5.88 -5.58 -4.53
CA ILE A 24 6.56 -4.92 -5.63
C ILE A 24 7.99 -4.65 -5.18
N VAL A 25 8.94 -5.30 -5.84
CA VAL A 25 10.37 -5.15 -5.57
C VAL A 25 11.12 -4.65 -6.80
N GLY A 26 12.32 -4.11 -6.62
CA GLY A 26 13.17 -3.60 -7.69
C GLY A 26 14.02 -2.44 -7.22
N ASP A 27 15.01 -2.07 -8.02
CA ASP A 27 15.92 -0.97 -7.71
C ASP A 27 15.24 0.40 -7.62
N ASN A 28 15.96 1.36 -7.05
CA ASN A 28 15.52 2.75 -7.05
C ASN A 28 15.42 3.25 -8.51
N GLY A 29 14.31 3.93 -8.81
CA GLY A 29 14.02 4.37 -10.18
C GLY A 29 13.49 3.27 -11.12
N ALA A 30 13.26 2.05 -10.65
CA ALA A 30 12.70 0.95 -11.46
C ALA A 30 11.25 1.18 -11.93
N GLY A 31 10.55 2.22 -11.43
CA GLY A 31 9.18 2.55 -11.83
C GLY A 31 8.11 2.14 -10.82
N LYS A 32 8.48 1.58 -9.66
CA LYS A 32 7.53 1.13 -8.61
C LYS A 32 6.57 2.23 -8.18
N SER A 33 7.09 3.40 -7.81
CA SER A 33 6.27 4.53 -7.35
C SER A 33 5.37 5.09 -8.46
N THR A 34 5.81 5.09 -9.72
CA THR A 34 4.98 5.50 -10.86
C THR A 34 3.80 4.54 -11.06
N PHE A 35 4.06 3.23 -10.94
CA PHE A 35 3.00 2.23 -10.99
C PHE A 35 1.98 2.44 -9.87
N VAL A 36 2.45 2.61 -8.62
CA VAL A 36 1.58 2.87 -7.48
C VAL A 36 0.75 4.15 -7.69
N ARG A 37 1.36 5.24 -8.12
CA ARG A 37 0.64 6.49 -8.41
C ARG A 37 -0.45 6.30 -9.46
N SER A 38 -0.23 5.43 -10.44
CA SER A 38 -1.24 5.14 -11.46
C SER A 38 -2.43 4.37 -10.89
N ILE A 39 -2.21 3.32 -10.10
CA ILE A 39 -3.29 2.52 -9.50
C ILE A 39 -4.02 3.24 -8.36
N THR A 40 -3.38 4.21 -7.72
CA THR A 40 -3.97 5.02 -6.65
C THR A 40 -4.57 6.34 -7.13
N GLY A 41 -4.59 6.59 -8.45
CA GLY A 41 -5.22 7.79 -9.04
C GLY A 41 -4.44 9.09 -8.87
N VAL A 42 -3.18 9.04 -8.40
CA VAL A 42 -2.30 10.23 -8.29
C VAL A 42 -1.83 10.68 -9.67
N GLU A 43 -1.54 9.73 -10.56
CA GLU A 43 -1.14 9.98 -11.94
C GLU A 43 -1.97 9.12 -12.89
N ARG A 44 -2.36 9.68 -14.03
CA ARG A 44 -3.05 8.90 -15.05
C ARG A 44 -2.04 8.12 -15.88
N PRO A 45 -2.31 6.84 -16.20
CA PRO A 45 -1.48 6.11 -17.14
C PRO A 45 -1.56 6.76 -18.51
N THR A 46 -0.42 6.95 -19.17
CA THR A 46 -0.38 7.50 -20.55
C THR A 46 -0.92 6.49 -21.55
N PHE A 47 -0.69 5.20 -21.29
CA PHE A 47 -1.16 4.08 -22.11
C PHE A 47 -1.55 2.90 -21.20
N GLY A 48 -2.38 2.01 -21.76
CA GLY A 48 -2.85 0.82 -21.06
C GLY A 48 -4.16 1.06 -20.33
N LYS A 49 -4.64 0.01 -19.69
CA LYS A 49 -5.90 -0.02 -18.95
C LYS A 49 -5.71 -0.62 -17.59
N ILE A 50 -6.45 -0.10 -16.61
CA ILE A 50 -6.53 -0.65 -15.27
C ILE A 50 -7.90 -1.31 -15.12
N PHE A 51 -7.92 -2.55 -14.65
CA PHE A 51 -9.15 -3.25 -14.31
C PHE A 51 -9.18 -3.44 -12.79
N PHE A 52 -10.29 -3.08 -12.18
CA PHE A 52 -10.52 -3.29 -10.76
C PHE A 52 -11.90 -3.94 -10.55
N ASN A 53 -11.94 -5.08 -9.84
CA ASN A 53 -13.13 -5.91 -9.71
C ASN A 53 -13.81 -6.24 -11.05
N GLY A 54 -13.02 -6.59 -12.07
CA GLY A 54 -13.48 -6.94 -13.40
C GLY A 54 -14.00 -5.77 -14.27
N LYS A 55 -13.92 -4.55 -13.78
CA LYS A 55 -14.34 -3.35 -14.51
C LYS A 55 -13.15 -2.49 -14.88
N GLU A 56 -13.13 -1.96 -16.10
CA GLU A 56 -12.15 -0.94 -16.50
C GLU A 56 -12.38 0.32 -15.66
N VAL A 57 -11.32 0.82 -15.04
CA VAL A 57 -11.34 2.03 -14.22
C VAL A 57 -10.36 3.06 -14.75
N ASN A 58 -10.72 4.33 -14.61
CA ASN A 58 -9.87 5.45 -14.98
C ASN A 58 -9.95 6.50 -13.88
N PHE A 59 -9.10 6.33 -12.86
CA PHE A 59 -9.06 7.23 -11.73
C PHE A 59 -8.51 8.60 -12.14
N ARG A 60 -9.26 9.64 -11.82
CA ARG A 60 -8.89 11.05 -12.08
C ARG A 60 -8.21 11.69 -10.88
N SER A 61 -8.41 11.10 -9.72
CA SER A 61 -7.91 11.58 -8.44
C SER A 61 -7.73 10.41 -7.45
N PRO A 62 -6.94 10.59 -6.38
CA PRO A 62 -6.89 9.62 -5.28
C PRO A 62 -8.24 9.39 -4.61
N THR A 63 -9.15 10.36 -4.67
CA THR A 63 -10.51 10.23 -4.16
C THR A 63 -11.31 9.19 -4.93
N ASP A 64 -11.21 9.18 -6.26
CA ASP A 64 -11.91 8.19 -7.11
C ASP A 64 -11.42 6.75 -6.80
N ALA A 65 -10.10 6.57 -6.62
CA ALA A 65 -9.53 5.29 -6.24
C ALA A 65 -10.04 4.83 -4.87
N ARG A 66 -10.09 5.75 -3.91
CA ARG A 66 -10.58 5.51 -2.55
C ARG A 66 -12.08 5.16 -2.53
N GLU A 67 -12.91 5.86 -3.29
CA GLU A 67 -14.34 5.57 -3.43
C GLU A 67 -14.59 4.20 -4.08
N SER A 68 -13.67 3.75 -4.93
CA SER A 68 -13.70 2.41 -5.50
C SER A 68 -13.27 1.31 -4.51
N GLY A 69 -12.65 1.69 -3.39
CA GLY A 69 -12.18 0.79 -2.32
C GLY A 69 -10.67 0.53 -2.35
N ILE A 70 -9.87 1.38 -3.04
CA ILE A 70 -8.41 1.31 -2.99
C ILE A 70 -7.90 2.32 -1.98
N GLU A 71 -7.34 1.83 -0.89
CA GLU A 71 -6.73 2.67 0.15
C GLU A 71 -5.20 2.61 0.06
N THR A 72 -4.56 3.71 0.47
CA THR A 72 -3.09 3.82 0.40
C THR A 72 -2.52 4.21 1.75
N VAL A 73 -1.51 3.46 2.19
CA VAL A 73 -0.65 3.81 3.32
C VAL A 73 0.68 4.28 2.73
N TYR A 74 0.89 5.58 2.77
CA TYR A 74 2.11 6.21 2.25
C TYR A 74 3.26 6.11 3.25
N GLN A 75 4.48 6.18 2.77
CA GLN A 75 5.68 6.18 3.61
C GLN A 75 5.67 7.32 4.67
N ASN A 76 5.12 8.48 4.33
CA ASN A 76 4.95 9.61 5.26
C ASN A 76 3.67 9.55 6.09
N LEU A 77 2.93 8.41 6.05
CA LEU A 77 1.68 8.10 6.74
C LEU A 77 0.49 9.03 6.46
N ALA A 78 0.71 10.23 5.97
CA ALA A 78 -0.31 11.25 5.74
C ALA A 78 -1.27 11.40 6.95
N LEU A 79 -0.71 11.50 8.15
CA LEU A 79 -1.41 11.79 9.40
C LEU A 79 -1.23 13.26 9.76
N ALA A 80 -2.27 13.85 10.33
CA ALA A 80 -2.22 15.21 10.89
C ALA A 80 -1.71 15.12 12.33
N ASP A 81 -0.51 15.56 12.57
CA ASP A 81 0.21 15.41 13.85
C ASP A 81 -0.52 16.06 15.03
N ASP A 82 -1.15 17.23 14.81
CA ASP A 82 -1.88 17.99 15.83
C ASP A 82 -3.26 17.41 16.15
N LEU A 83 -3.78 16.51 15.34
CA LEU A 83 -5.07 15.87 15.57
C LEU A 83 -4.92 14.59 16.38
N ASP A 84 -5.99 14.23 17.10
CA ASP A 84 -6.07 12.98 17.83
C ASP A 84 -6.24 11.76 16.88
N VAL A 85 -6.11 10.57 17.44
CA VAL A 85 -6.24 9.30 16.70
C VAL A 85 -7.60 9.20 16.03
N THR A 86 -8.68 9.54 16.74
CA THR A 86 -10.05 9.48 16.22
C THR A 86 -10.22 10.39 15.01
N SER A 87 -9.78 11.65 15.14
CA SER A 87 -9.84 12.64 14.05
C SER A 87 -9.01 12.21 12.84
N ASN A 88 -7.84 11.61 13.03
CA ASN A 88 -7.02 11.09 11.95
C ASN A 88 -7.69 9.91 11.22
N ILE A 89 -8.34 9.00 11.94
CA ILE A 89 -9.06 7.87 11.32
C ILE A 89 -10.22 8.38 10.46
N PHE A 90 -10.91 9.44 10.90
CA PHE A 90 -12.10 9.97 10.23
C PHE A 90 -11.81 11.16 9.30
N LEU A 91 -10.56 11.56 9.13
CA LEU A 91 -10.20 12.72 8.31
C LEU A 91 -10.78 12.61 6.88
N GLY A 92 -11.68 13.55 6.55
CA GLY A 92 -12.44 13.57 5.29
C GLY A 92 -13.58 12.57 5.22
N ARG A 93 -13.97 11.95 6.36
CA ARG A 93 -15.08 10.99 6.47
C ARG A 93 -15.77 11.13 7.83
N GLU A 94 -15.83 12.35 8.33
CA GLU A 94 -16.37 12.68 9.63
C GLU A 94 -17.83 12.26 9.76
N ILE A 95 -18.21 11.77 10.95
CA ILE A 95 -19.61 11.48 11.25
C ILE A 95 -20.24 12.74 11.80
N GLU A 96 -21.29 13.21 11.13
CA GLU A 96 -22.03 14.41 11.51
C GLU A 96 -23.33 14.01 12.23
N TYR A 97 -23.71 14.76 13.27
CA TYR A 97 -25.03 14.67 13.88
C TYR A 97 -26.07 15.37 13.02
N PHE A 98 -25.70 16.53 12.52
CA PHE A 98 -26.61 17.42 11.84
C PHE A 98 -25.83 18.31 10.88
N LYS A 99 -26.37 18.46 9.67
CA LYS A 99 -25.82 19.32 8.63
C LYS A 99 -26.84 20.36 8.24
N LEU A 100 -26.56 21.63 8.50
CA LEU A 100 -27.39 22.75 8.10
C LEU A 100 -26.58 23.66 7.16
N GLY A 101 -26.71 23.43 5.88
CA GLY A 101 -25.93 24.14 4.86
C GLY A 101 -24.41 23.95 5.06
N PRO A 102 -23.64 25.03 5.25
CA PRO A 102 -22.19 24.93 5.47
C PRO A 102 -21.79 24.57 6.90
N LEU A 103 -22.76 24.56 7.86
CA LEU A 103 -22.51 24.24 9.26
C LEU A 103 -22.82 22.76 9.51
N SER A 104 -21.84 22.04 10.05
CA SER A 104 -22.03 20.66 10.50
C SER A 104 -21.52 20.48 11.92
N TRP A 105 -22.23 19.64 12.70
CA TRP A 105 -21.80 19.26 14.04
C TRP A 105 -21.28 17.83 14.03
N LEU A 106 -20.01 17.66 14.39
CA LEU A 106 -19.35 16.37 14.41
C LEU A 106 -19.85 15.50 15.58
N ASN A 107 -20.18 14.24 15.28
CA ASN A 107 -20.48 13.24 16.28
C ASN A 107 -19.20 12.58 16.81
N LYS A 108 -18.47 13.30 17.66
CA LYS A 108 -17.20 12.82 18.23
C LYS A 108 -17.36 11.50 19.00
N SER A 109 -18.50 11.28 19.66
CA SER A 109 -18.75 10.04 20.40
C SER A 109 -18.87 8.84 19.48
N ALA A 110 -19.67 8.95 18.40
CA ALA A 110 -19.80 7.90 17.40
C ALA A 110 -18.45 7.63 16.68
N MET A 111 -17.72 8.69 16.32
CA MET A 111 -16.39 8.57 15.73
C MET A 111 -15.44 7.82 16.67
N LYS A 112 -15.38 8.16 17.95
CA LYS A 112 -14.52 7.50 18.95
C LYS A 112 -14.86 6.02 19.11
N LYS A 113 -16.17 5.70 19.23
CA LYS A 113 -16.64 4.31 19.31
C LYS A 113 -16.22 3.53 18.06
N LYS A 114 -16.47 4.06 16.88
CA LYS A 114 -16.13 3.42 15.62
C LYS A 114 -14.62 3.28 15.44
N SER A 115 -13.81 4.27 15.85
CA SER A 115 -12.35 4.16 15.84
C SER A 115 -11.86 3.01 16.71
N SER A 116 -12.44 2.84 17.91
CA SER A 116 -12.10 1.71 18.77
C SER A 116 -12.43 0.37 18.12
N GLU A 117 -13.57 0.26 17.45
CA GLU A 117 -13.97 -0.96 16.71
C GLU A 117 -12.98 -1.25 15.55
N LEU A 118 -12.62 -0.24 14.76
CA LEU A 118 -11.68 -0.38 13.64
C LEU A 118 -10.28 -0.81 14.10
N LEU A 119 -9.78 -0.21 15.16
CA LEU A 119 -8.49 -0.59 15.76
C LEU A 119 -8.53 -2.03 16.31
N ALA A 120 -9.60 -2.39 17.00
CA ALA A 120 -9.78 -3.75 17.52
C ALA A 120 -9.82 -4.80 16.39
N GLN A 121 -10.47 -4.50 15.26
CA GLN A 121 -10.52 -5.37 14.08
C GLN A 121 -9.14 -5.62 13.45
N THR A 122 -8.21 -4.69 13.58
CA THR A 122 -6.83 -4.84 13.11
C THR A 122 -5.89 -5.41 14.16
N GLY A 123 -6.40 -5.77 15.35
CA GLY A 123 -5.61 -6.28 16.47
C GLY A 123 -4.80 -5.21 17.20
N ILE A 124 -5.06 -3.93 16.94
CA ILE A 124 -4.29 -2.81 17.48
C ILE A 124 -4.94 -2.30 18.77
N LYS A 125 -4.13 -2.18 19.82
CA LYS A 125 -4.53 -1.58 21.09
C LYS A 125 -3.86 -0.21 21.26
N ILE A 126 -4.64 0.85 21.21
CA ILE A 126 -4.21 2.21 21.54
C ILE A 126 -4.93 2.62 22.83
N GLY A 127 -4.17 2.96 23.87
CA GLY A 127 -4.71 3.24 25.20
C GLY A 127 -5.58 4.48 25.26
N ASN A 128 -5.22 5.54 24.53
CA ASN A 128 -5.95 6.80 24.50
C ASN A 128 -6.18 7.29 23.07
N LEU A 129 -7.41 7.19 22.59
CA LEU A 129 -7.78 7.66 21.25
C LEU A 129 -7.87 9.18 21.11
N SER A 130 -7.87 9.90 22.23
CA SER A 130 -7.92 11.36 22.28
C SER A 130 -6.53 12.00 22.41
N GLN A 131 -5.43 11.21 22.35
CA GLN A 131 -4.08 11.76 22.31
C GLN A 131 -3.72 12.24 20.90
N ALA A 132 -2.96 13.33 20.82
CA ALA A 132 -2.43 13.81 19.55
C ALA A 132 -1.45 12.80 18.94
N VAL A 133 -1.52 12.61 17.63
CA VAL A 133 -0.68 11.66 16.92
C VAL A 133 0.81 12.04 17.03
N ALA A 134 1.14 13.32 17.15
CA ALA A 134 2.51 13.80 17.39
C ALA A 134 3.17 13.15 18.63
N SER A 135 2.39 12.79 19.66
CA SER A 135 2.90 12.17 20.89
C SER A 135 3.11 10.66 20.80
N MET A 136 2.80 10.04 19.65
CA MET A 136 2.88 8.61 19.44
C MET A 136 4.23 8.17 18.88
N SER A 137 4.65 6.93 19.17
CA SER A 137 5.81 6.33 18.51
C SER A 137 5.56 6.14 17.02
N GLY A 138 6.63 6.02 16.23
CA GLY A 138 6.53 5.73 14.79
C GLY A 138 5.68 4.51 14.49
N GLY A 139 5.88 3.42 15.25
CA GLY A 139 5.09 2.20 15.10
C GLY A 139 3.62 2.38 15.45
N GLN A 140 3.29 3.16 16.48
CA GLN A 140 1.90 3.47 16.80
C GLN A 140 1.24 4.30 15.70
N ARG A 141 1.94 5.29 15.15
CA ARG A 141 1.46 6.09 14.01
C ARG A 141 1.23 5.20 12.78
N GLN A 142 2.14 4.27 12.50
CA GLN A 142 1.99 3.30 11.42
C GLN A 142 0.72 2.44 11.61
N CYS A 143 0.50 1.95 12.83
CA CYS A 143 -0.70 1.20 13.18
C CYS A 143 -1.99 2.00 12.93
N VAL A 144 -2.02 3.29 13.31
CA VAL A 144 -3.16 4.17 13.03
C VAL A 144 -3.40 4.32 11.53
N ALA A 145 -2.35 4.55 10.74
CA ALA A 145 -2.46 4.70 9.29
C ALA A 145 -3.00 3.43 8.60
N ILE A 146 -2.50 2.25 9.00
CA ILE A 146 -2.99 0.97 8.47
C ILE A 146 -4.44 0.72 8.88
N SER A 147 -4.79 0.98 10.16
CA SER A 147 -6.17 0.83 10.62
C SER A 147 -7.13 1.75 9.90
N ARG A 148 -6.72 2.99 9.63
CA ARG A 148 -7.49 3.92 8.81
C ARG A 148 -7.74 3.33 7.43
N ALA A 149 -6.71 2.82 6.76
CA ALA A 149 -6.85 2.20 5.45
C ALA A 149 -7.76 0.96 5.50
N ALA A 150 -7.56 0.06 6.47
CA ALA A 150 -8.31 -1.20 6.57
C ALA A 150 -9.77 -1.04 7.03
N GLY A 151 -10.10 0.09 7.65
CA GLY A 151 -11.38 0.30 8.31
C GLY A 151 -12.55 0.71 7.41
N TRP A 152 -12.28 1.13 6.18
CA TRP A 152 -13.28 1.76 5.32
C TRP A 152 -13.85 0.84 4.23
N GLY A 153 -13.92 -0.46 4.48
CA GLY A 153 -14.44 -1.42 3.49
C GLY A 153 -13.50 -1.58 2.30
N SER A 154 -12.20 -1.48 2.57
CA SER A 154 -11.17 -1.55 1.55
C SER A 154 -11.18 -2.88 0.83
N LYS A 155 -11.14 -2.82 -0.49
CA LYS A 155 -11.05 -3.97 -1.38
C LYS A 155 -9.60 -4.23 -1.82
N LEU A 156 -8.74 -3.24 -1.63
CA LEU A 156 -7.30 -3.31 -1.87
C LEU A 156 -6.60 -2.25 -1.02
N ILE A 157 -5.50 -2.64 -0.37
CA ILE A 157 -4.64 -1.69 0.34
C ILE A 157 -3.28 -1.69 -0.32
N VAL A 158 -2.79 -0.50 -0.65
CA VAL A 158 -1.42 -0.30 -1.15
C VAL A 158 -0.58 0.27 -0.02
N MET A 159 0.54 -0.36 0.30
CA MET A 159 1.46 0.07 1.36
C MET A 159 2.84 0.36 0.79
N ASP A 160 3.31 1.58 0.98
CA ASP A 160 4.64 2.00 0.52
C ASP A 160 5.60 2.00 1.71
N GLU A 161 6.52 1.02 1.72
CA GLU A 161 7.54 0.81 2.76
C GLU A 161 6.95 0.79 4.20
N PRO A 162 5.99 -0.09 4.50
CA PRO A 162 5.20 -0.02 5.74
C PRO A 162 5.99 -0.23 7.02
N THR A 163 7.23 -0.70 6.95
CA THR A 163 8.10 -0.97 8.10
C THR A 163 9.40 -0.16 8.09
N ALA A 164 9.53 0.78 7.14
CA ALA A 164 10.69 1.64 7.07
C ALA A 164 10.84 2.48 8.35
N ALA A 165 12.06 2.58 8.85
CA ALA A 165 12.42 3.35 10.04
C ALA A 165 11.72 2.91 11.36
N LEU A 166 11.18 1.69 11.43
CA LEU A 166 10.62 1.10 12.64
C LEU A 166 11.63 0.23 13.39
N GLY A 167 11.52 0.20 14.71
CA GLY A 167 12.25 -0.75 15.54
C GLY A 167 11.74 -2.18 15.36
N ILE A 168 12.50 -3.18 15.83
CA ILE A 168 12.19 -4.60 15.65
C ILE A 168 10.80 -4.98 16.21
N GLN A 169 10.46 -4.47 17.39
CA GLN A 169 9.17 -4.75 18.05
C GLN A 169 8.00 -4.14 17.29
N GLU A 170 8.19 -2.95 16.75
CA GLU A 170 7.16 -2.23 15.99
C GLU A 170 6.95 -2.86 14.62
N THR A 171 8.05 -3.27 13.96
CA THR A 171 8.01 -4.02 12.70
C THR A 171 7.17 -5.28 12.85
N LYS A 172 7.39 -6.10 13.89
CA LYS A 172 6.60 -7.31 14.13
C LYS A 172 5.11 -7.02 14.27
N LYS A 173 4.73 -5.95 14.98
CA LYS A 173 3.32 -5.55 15.10
C LYS A 173 2.69 -5.20 13.75
N VAL A 174 3.41 -4.47 12.91
CA VAL A 174 2.95 -4.13 11.56
C VAL A 174 2.82 -5.39 10.69
N GLU A 175 3.77 -6.31 10.76
CA GLU A 175 3.72 -7.59 10.06
C GLU A 175 2.50 -8.43 10.49
N GLU A 176 2.21 -8.50 11.80
CA GLU A 176 1.01 -9.17 12.32
C GLU A 176 -0.27 -8.55 11.78
N ILE A 177 -0.35 -7.22 11.71
CA ILE A 177 -1.52 -6.53 11.14
C ILE A 177 -1.69 -6.90 9.67
N ILE A 178 -0.60 -6.91 8.88
CA ILE A 178 -0.64 -7.26 7.46
C ILE A 178 -1.12 -8.71 7.29
N LYS A 179 -0.65 -9.64 8.13
CA LYS A 179 -1.13 -11.04 8.13
C LYS A 179 -2.62 -11.13 8.46
N ASN A 180 -3.10 -10.39 9.46
CA ASN A 180 -4.52 -10.34 9.80
C ASN A 180 -5.40 -9.77 8.66
N LEU A 181 -4.89 -8.87 7.84
CA LEU A 181 -5.59 -8.40 6.65
C LEU A 181 -5.84 -9.53 5.64
N LYS A 182 -4.88 -10.45 5.52
CA LYS A 182 -5.02 -11.63 4.66
C LYS A 182 -6.14 -12.55 5.14
N GLU A 183 -6.24 -12.80 6.45
CA GLU A 183 -7.31 -13.59 7.06
C GLU A 183 -8.69 -12.96 6.84
N ARG A 184 -8.74 -11.64 6.69
CA ARG A 184 -9.95 -10.87 6.38
C ARG A 184 -10.25 -10.77 4.88
N ASN A 185 -9.48 -11.44 4.03
CA ASN A 185 -9.59 -11.40 2.57
C ASN A 185 -9.45 -9.97 2.01
N ILE A 186 -8.60 -9.15 2.61
CA ILE A 186 -8.25 -7.83 2.11
C ILE A 186 -6.89 -7.93 1.42
N PRO A 187 -6.82 -7.93 0.08
CA PRO A 187 -5.56 -8.03 -0.64
C PRO A 187 -4.68 -6.80 -0.38
N VAL A 188 -3.38 -7.02 -0.31
CA VAL A 188 -2.41 -5.95 -0.06
C VAL A 188 -1.34 -5.96 -1.14
N ILE A 189 -1.02 -4.77 -1.67
CA ILE A 189 0.19 -4.53 -2.45
C ILE A 189 1.21 -3.88 -1.52
N ILE A 190 2.37 -4.50 -1.34
CA ILE A 190 3.46 -3.98 -0.51
C ILE A 190 4.62 -3.58 -1.39
N ILE A 191 5.05 -2.32 -1.33
CA ILE A 191 6.33 -1.90 -1.87
C ILE A 191 7.35 -2.04 -0.75
N SER A 192 8.38 -2.85 -0.94
CA SER A 192 9.46 -2.99 0.02
C SER A 192 10.76 -3.38 -0.68
N HIS A 193 11.88 -2.95 -0.09
CA HIS A 193 13.22 -3.38 -0.45
C HIS A 193 13.75 -4.48 0.50
N ASN A 194 13.01 -4.82 1.57
CA ASN A 194 13.38 -5.85 2.52
C ASN A 194 12.82 -7.21 2.10
N LEU A 195 13.62 -7.98 1.35
CA LEU A 195 13.19 -9.28 0.83
C LEU A 195 12.78 -10.26 1.92
N ARG A 196 13.44 -10.26 3.10
CA ARG A 196 13.05 -11.15 4.20
C ARG A 196 11.59 -10.93 4.60
N GLN A 197 11.18 -9.67 4.81
CA GLN A 197 9.80 -9.35 5.13
C GLN A 197 8.84 -9.68 3.99
N VAL A 198 9.27 -9.44 2.76
CA VAL A 198 8.49 -9.79 1.57
C VAL A 198 8.13 -11.26 1.57
N PHE A 199 9.10 -12.15 1.77
CA PHE A 199 8.86 -13.60 1.81
C PHE A 199 7.92 -14.03 2.95
N ASP A 200 7.96 -13.32 4.08
CA ASP A 200 7.12 -13.63 5.26
C ASP A 200 5.66 -13.14 5.12
N LEU A 201 5.39 -12.16 4.24
CA LEU A 201 4.13 -11.43 4.19
C LEU A 201 3.30 -11.64 2.93
N VAL A 202 3.91 -12.05 1.80
CA VAL A 202 3.21 -12.07 0.52
C VAL A 202 3.25 -13.43 -0.16
N ASP A 203 2.32 -13.64 -1.10
CA ASP A 203 2.23 -14.86 -1.90
C ASP A 203 3.01 -14.74 -3.20
N LYS A 204 3.07 -13.53 -3.76
CA LYS A 204 3.70 -13.25 -5.05
C LYS A 204 4.61 -12.03 -4.96
N ILE A 205 5.62 -12.01 -5.79
CA ILE A 205 6.57 -10.91 -5.93
C ILE A 205 6.56 -10.46 -7.38
N ALA A 206 6.19 -9.21 -7.63
CA ALA A 206 6.34 -8.54 -8.92
C ALA A 206 7.69 -7.81 -8.96
N VAL A 207 8.57 -8.26 -9.83
CA VAL A 207 9.93 -7.71 -9.97
C VAL A 207 9.93 -6.61 -11.01
N PHE A 208 10.26 -5.39 -10.58
CA PHE A 208 10.38 -4.21 -11.43
C PHE A 208 11.84 -3.94 -11.79
N ARG A 209 12.09 -3.72 -13.07
CA ARG A 209 13.40 -3.29 -13.58
C ARG A 209 13.21 -2.38 -14.79
N GLN A 210 13.87 -1.21 -14.78
CA GLN A 210 13.87 -0.23 -15.88
C GLN A 210 12.47 0.14 -16.41
N GLY A 211 11.50 0.32 -15.50
CA GLY A 211 10.14 0.73 -15.82
C GLY A 211 9.23 -0.40 -16.32
N ARG A 212 9.61 -1.65 -16.15
CA ARG A 212 8.83 -2.82 -16.57
C ARG A 212 8.74 -3.85 -15.45
N ILE A 213 7.64 -4.61 -15.43
CA ILE A 213 7.57 -5.86 -14.69
C ILE A 213 8.33 -6.90 -15.50
N ILE A 214 9.41 -7.44 -14.93
CA ILE A 214 10.23 -8.48 -15.55
C ILE A 214 9.59 -9.83 -15.36
N ASP A 215 9.11 -10.08 -14.13
CA ASP A 215 8.47 -11.34 -13.77
C ASP A 215 7.53 -11.16 -12.58
N VAL A 216 6.59 -12.09 -12.41
CA VAL A 216 5.73 -12.22 -11.23
C VAL A 216 5.87 -13.66 -10.74
N VAL A 217 6.59 -13.83 -9.65
CA VAL A 217 6.96 -15.14 -9.10
C VAL A 217 6.21 -15.39 -7.79
N LYS A 218 5.92 -16.67 -7.49
CA LYS A 218 5.40 -17.06 -6.18
C LYS A 218 6.53 -17.21 -5.18
N THR A 219 6.33 -16.74 -3.96
CA THR A 219 7.32 -16.84 -2.88
C THR A 219 7.67 -18.28 -2.55
N SER A 220 6.75 -19.23 -2.76
CA SER A 220 6.97 -20.66 -2.55
C SER A 220 7.83 -21.33 -3.63
N GLU A 221 8.07 -20.68 -4.77
CA GLU A 221 8.76 -21.27 -5.93
C GLU A 221 10.17 -20.67 -6.15
N VAL A 222 10.54 -19.62 -5.39
CA VAL A 222 11.79 -18.89 -5.57
C VAL A 222 12.48 -18.63 -4.24
N THR A 223 13.78 -18.39 -4.30
CA THR A 223 14.61 -17.94 -3.15
C THR A 223 14.87 -16.43 -3.23
N GLY A 224 15.37 -15.85 -2.13
CA GLY A 224 15.80 -14.45 -2.12
C GLY A 224 16.89 -14.15 -3.15
N ASN A 225 17.80 -15.10 -3.38
CA ASN A 225 18.86 -14.96 -4.40
C ASN A 225 18.29 -14.94 -5.83
N ASP A 226 17.25 -15.71 -6.11
CA ASP A 226 16.59 -15.70 -7.42
C ASP A 226 15.92 -14.34 -7.67
N VAL A 227 15.26 -13.77 -6.65
CA VAL A 227 14.65 -12.45 -6.75
C VAL A 227 15.71 -11.37 -6.96
N VAL A 228 16.83 -11.43 -6.24
CA VAL A 228 17.98 -10.49 -6.45
C VAL A 228 18.52 -10.63 -7.87
N ALA A 229 18.67 -11.83 -8.40
CA ALA A 229 19.13 -12.07 -9.76
C ALA A 229 18.16 -11.46 -10.80
N LEU A 230 16.86 -11.56 -10.59
CA LEU A 230 15.87 -10.91 -11.45
C LEU A 230 15.95 -9.37 -11.39
N ILE A 231 16.11 -8.79 -10.18
CA ILE A 231 16.25 -7.34 -10.00
C ILE A 231 17.50 -6.83 -10.74
N THR A 232 18.65 -7.50 -10.55
CA THR A 232 19.94 -7.08 -11.12
C THR A 232 20.11 -7.46 -12.60
N GLY A 233 19.30 -8.40 -13.10
CA GLY A 233 19.44 -8.91 -14.47
C GLY A 233 20.53 -9.97 -14.64
N LEU A 234 20.97 -10.58 -13.54
CA LEU A 234 21.95 -11.67 -13.51
C LEU A 234 21.29 -13.04 -13.57
N ASP A 235 20.02 -13.12 -13.99
CA ASP A 235 19.31 -14.39 -14.14
C ASP A 235 19.96 -15.28 -15.20
N LYS A 236 19.85 -16.60 -15.03
CA LYS A 236 20.47 -17.60 -15.92
C LYS A 236 20.06 -17.49 -17.38
N LYS A 237 18.86 -16.93 -17.66
CA LYS A 237 18.36 -16.73 -19.03
C LYS A 237 19.11 -15.66 -19.81
N ASN A 238 19.72 -14.68 -19.14
CA ASN A 238 20.51 -13.64 -19.80
C ASN A 238 21.99 -14.03 -19.99
N ARG A 239 22.47 -15.15 -19.41
CA ARG A 239 23.83 -15.64 -19.63
C ARG A 239 24.02 -16.28 -21.01
N GLU A 240 22.97 -16.81 -21.62
CA GLU A 240 23.05 -17.44 -22.96
C GLU A 240 23.07 -16.41 -24.10
N VAL A 241 22.73 -15.14 -23.84
CA VAL A 241 22.75 -14.07 -24.87
C VAL A 241 24.06 -13.29 -24.87
N GLY A 242 24.90 -13.43 -23.86
CA GLY A 242 26.17 -12.70 -23.69
C GLY A 242 27.43 -13.39 -24.24
N GLU A 243 27.33 -14.64 -24.74
CA GLU A 243 28.48 -15.38 -25.26
C GLU A 243 28.66 -15.28 -26.79
N TYR A 244 27.87 -14.45 -27.47
CA TYR A 244 27.99 -14.20 -28.91
C TYR A 244 28.09 -12.71 -29.24
N ILE A 245 29.10 -12.02 -28.71
CA ILE A 245 29.64 -10.78 -29.30
C ILE A 245 31.15 -10.76 -29.10
#